data_99da6f0f7c6601e02f7e703a4757c779
#
_entry.id   99da6f0f7c6601e02f7e703a4757c779
#
_cell.length_a   1.000
_cell.length_b   1.000
_cell.length_c   1.000
_cell.angle_alpha   90.00
_cell.angle_beta   90.00
_cell.angle_gamma   90.00
#
_symmetry.space_group_name_H-M   'P 1'
#
loop_
_entity.id
_entity.type
_entity.pdbx_description
1 polymer ?
#
loop_
_entity_poly.entity_id
_entity_poly.type
_entity_poly.pdbx_seq_one_letter_code
_entity_poly.pdbx_strand_id
1 'polypeptide(L)'
;MLSKTLVSFAQAPLGQLDIQRIAEEEARAHVAKLQQEGEDASNAAVVVMRARTGEILAMVGSIDYWNEEIDGNVNVAVAPRQPGSAFKPFSYVTAFHQGYTAADMVMDVHTCFDDYPNPPYCPEN
;
A
#
# COMPACT_ATOMS: atom_id res chain seq x y z
N MET A 1 15.96 10.47 19.33
CA MET A 1 14.51 10.53 19.56
C MET A 1 13.93 9.26 18.96
N LEU A 2 13.81 8.18 19.74
CA LEU A 2 13.36 6.87 19.26
C LEU A 2 11.89 6.96 18.86
N SER A 3 11.60 6.63 17.60
CA SER A 3 10.28 6.72 16.97
C SER A 3 9.23 5.99 17.81
N LYS A 4 8.11 6.67 18.09
CA LYS A 4 6.93 6.12 18.77
C LYS A 4 6.34 4.86 18.13
N THR A 5 6.79 4.47 16.95
CA THR A 5 6.30 3.31 16.19
C THR A 5 6.83 1.99 16.79
N LEU A 6 8.03 1.98 17.37
CA LEU A 6 8.59 0.79 18.03
C LEU A 6 7.91 0.46 19.36
N VAL A 7 7.28 1.45 20.02
CA VAL A 7 6.70 1.28 21.36
C VAL A 7 5.34 0.54 21.32
N SER A 8 4.63 0.55 20.20
CA SER A 8 3.31 -0.09 20.11
C SER A 8 3.37 -1.62 20.02
N PHE A 9 4.48 -2.20 19.59
CA PHE A 9 4.61 -3.65 19.42
C PHE A 9 5.10 -4.39 20.69
N ALA A 10 5.63 -3.68 21.66
CA ALA A 10 6.13 -4.29 22.91
C ALA A 10 5.03 -4.94 23.78
N GLN A 11 3.76 -4.75 23.45
CA GLN A 11 2.60 -5.35 24.13
C GLN A 11 1.79 -6.30 23.25
N ALA A 12 2.30 -6.63 22.03
CA ALA A 12 1.62 -7.57 21.15
C ALA A 12 1.64 -8.99 21.75
N PRO A 13 0.54 -9.74 21.67
CA PRO A 13 0.54 -11.17 21.98
C PRO A 13 1.59 -11.92 21.17
N LEU A 14 2.21 -12.96 21.72
CA LEU A 14 3.30 -13.72 21.08
C LEU A 14 3.00 -14.09 19.62
N GLY A 15 1.74 -14.42 19.28
CA GLY A 15 1.33 -14.72 17.91
C GLY A 15 1.37 -13.53 16.94
N GLN A 16 1.32 -12.28 17.42
CA GLN A 16 1.47 -11.10 16.56
C GLN A 16 2.94 -10.81 16.25
N LEU A 17 3.87 -11.13 17.15
CA LEU A 17 5.30 -11.04 16.89
C LEU A 17 5.74 -11.99 15.77
N ASP A 18 5.14 -13.18 15.70
CA ASP A 18 5.41 -14.14 14.61
C ASP A 18 4.91 -13.60 13.26
N ILE A 19 3.72 -12.99 13.22
CA ILE A 19 3.17 -12.37 12.00
C ILE A 19 4.04 -11.20 11.54
N GLN A 20 4.50 -10.36 12.46
CA GLN A 20 5.42 -9.26 12.16
C GLN A 20 6.73 -9.77 11.54
N ARG A 21 7.36 -10.77 12.15
CA ARG A 21 8.61 -11.36 11.67
C ARG A 21 8.43 -11.97 10.27
N ILE A 22 7.36 -12.73 10.06
CA ILE A 22 7.05 -13.30 8.74
C ILE A 22 6.88 -12.19 7.71
N ALA A 23 6.12 -11.12 8.02
CA ALA A 23 5.91 -10.01 7.10
C ALA A 23 7.22 -9.31 6.72
N GLU A 24 8.15 -9.14 7.65
CA GLU A 24 9.48 -8.56 7.41
C GLU A 24 10.35 -9.47 6.53
N GLU A 25 10.38 -10.77 6.83
CA GLU A 25 11.14 -11.76 6.07
C GLU A 25 10.64 -11.86 4.64
N GLU A 26 9.32 -11.95 4.44
CA GLU A 26 8.70 -12.03 3.12
C GLU A 26 8.88 -10.74 2.31
N ALA A 27 8.78 -9.57 2.94
CA ALA A 27 9.02 -8.30 2.26
C ALA A 27 10.45 -8.22 1.71
N ARG A 28 11.46 -8.57 2.52
CA ARG A 28 12.87 -8.61 2.09
C ARG A 28 13.10 -9.63 0.98
N ALA A 29 12.56 -10.83 1.14
CA ALA A 29 12.72 -11.91 0.15
C ALA A 29 12.08 -11.52 -1.20
N HIS A 30 10.93 -10.88 -1.18
CA HIS A 30 10.25 -10.46 -2.40
C HIS A 30 10.99 -9.34 -3.14
N VAL A 31 11.47 -8.31 -2.42
CA VAL A 31 12.31 -7.27 -3.04
C VAL A 31 13.57 -7.86 -3.65
N ALA A 32 14.27 -8.74 -2.92
CA ALA A 32 15.46 -9.40 -3.43
C ALA A 32 15.19 -10.24 -4.70
N LYS A 33 14.03 -10.91 -4.76
CA LYS A 33 13.59 -11.65 -5.95
C LYS A 33 13.33 -10.71 -7.14
N LEU A 34 12.60 -9.61 -6.95
CA LEU A 34 12.34 -8.63 -8.00
C LEU A 34 13.62 -8.04 -8.57
N GLN A 35 14.59 -7.72 -7.72
CA GLN A 35 15.91 -7.26 -8.15
C GLN A 35 16.66 -8.31 -9.00
N GLN A 36 16.57 -9.58 -8.65
CA GLN A 36 17.14 -10.67 -9.44
C GLN A 36 16.45 -10.83 -10.81
N GLU A 37 15.17 -10.49 -10.89
CA GLU A 37 14.38 -10.49 -12.13
C GLU A 37 14.63 -9.22 -12.98
N GLY A 38 15.44 -8.29 -12.51
CA GLY A 38 15.79 -7.05 -13.22
C GLY A 38 14.79 -5.90 -13.01
N GLU A 39 13.89 -6.04 -12.03
CA GLU A 39 12.94 -5.00 -11.68
C GLU A 39 13.60 -3.94 -10.77
N ASP A 40 13.22 -2.67 -10.99
CA ASP A 40 13.69 -1.53 -10.17
C ASP A 40 12.87 -1.44 -8.86
N ALA A 41 13.05 -2.42 -7.99
CA ALA A 41 12.41 -2.49 -6.69
C ALA A 41 13.48 -2.36 -5.59
N SER A 42 13.47 -1.27 -4.83
CA SER A 42 14.45 -1.00 -3.77
C SER A 42 13.88 -1.14 -2.36
N ASN A 43 12.56 -1.00 -2.18
CA ASN A 43 11.92 -1.03 -0.87
C ASN A 43 10.51 -1.62 -0.96
N ALA A 44 9.94 -2.01 0.18
CA ALA A 44 8.56 -2.48 0.29
C ALA A 44 7.96 -2.10 1.64
N ALA A 45 6.63 -1.95 1.65
CA ALA A 45 5.84 -1.81 2.87
C ALA A 45 4.74 -2.87 2.91
N VAL A 46 4.45 -3.38 4.10
CA VAL A 46 3.41 -4.41 4.31
C VAL A 46 2.53 -4.02 5.48
N VAL A 47 1.22 -4.12 5.31
CA VAL A 47 0.25 -4.01 6.41
C VAL A 47 -0.60 -5.28 6.43
N VAL A 48 -0.56 -5.98 7.55
CA VAL A 48 -1.38 -7.17 7.77
C VAL A 48 -2.52 -6.81 8.72
N MET A 49 -3.75 -7.04 8.30
CA MET A 49 -4.95 -6.69 9.07
C MET A 49 -5.86 -7.89 9.28
N ARG A 50 -6.50 -7.93 10.43
CA ARG A 50 -7.59 -8.88 10.70
C ARG A 50 -8.86 -8.43 9.97
N ALA A 51 -9.28 -9.15 8.95
CA ALA A 51 -10.38 -8.75 8.07
C ALA A 51 -11.71 -8.47 8.80
N ARG A 52 -11.98 -9.16 9.92
CA ARG A 52 -13.25 -9.00 10.67
C ARG A 52 -13.28 -7.78 11.58
N THR A 53 -12.15 -7.29 12.05
CA THR A 53 -12.06 -6.23 13.08
C THR A 53 -11.32 -4.99 12.61
N GLY A 54 -10.53 -5.07 11.53
CA GLY A 54 -9.64 -4.01 11.09
C GLY A 54 -8.37 -3.86 11.96
N GLU A 55 -8.16 -4.75 12.93
CA GLU A 55 -6.98 -4.75 13.78
C GLU A 55 -5.72 -4.96 12.96
N ILE A 56 -4.72 -4.10 13.13
CA ILE A 56 -3.40 -4.23 12.48
C ILE A 56 -2.60 -5.28 13.26
N LEU A 57 -2.26 -6.38 12.59
CA LEU A 57 -1.50 -7.50 13.13
C LEU A 57 0.01 -7.37 12.87
N ALA A 58 0.40 -6.75 11.76
CA ALA A 58 1.78 -6.40 11.45
C ALA A 58 1.83 -5.14 10.58
N MET A 59 2.91 -4.39 10.70
CA MET A 59 3.21 -3.23 9.87
C MET A 59 4.72 -3.16 9.61
N VAL A 60 5.10 -3.30 8.36
CA VAL A 60 6.47 -3.12 7.85
C VAL A 60 6.49 -1.82 7.07
N GLY A 61 7.23 -0.84 7.52
CA GLY A 61 7.34 0.45 6.85
C GLY A 61 8.47 0.53 5.82
N SER A 62 9.46 -0.37 5.96
CA SER A 62 10.63 -0.50 5.07
C SER A 62 11.25 -1.87 5.28
N ILE A 63 11.94 -2.39 4.28
CA ILE A 63 12.65 -3.69 4.38
C ILE A 63 13.91 -3.61 5.24
N ASP A 64 14.52 -2.43 5.37
CA ASP A 64 15.69 -2.19 6.21
C ASP A 64 15.69 -0.76 6.76
N TYR A 65 15.43 -0.64 8.06
CA TYR A 65 15.35 0.65 8.76
C TYR A 65 16.65 1.46 8.71
N TRP A 66 17.80 0.78 8.67
CA TRP A 66 19.10 1.42 8.76
C TRP A 66 19.73 1.76 7.41
N ASN A 67 19.10 1.35 6.33
CA ASN A 67 19.57 1.63 4.97
C ASN A 67 19.15 3.04 4.52
N GLU A 68 20.12 3.96 4.49
CA GLU A 68 19.92 5.36 4.08
C GLU A 68 19.67 5.49 2.57
N GLU A 69 20.15 4.56 1.74
CA GLU A 69 19.96 4.60 0.28
C GLU A 69 18.50 4.44 -0.15
N ILE A 70 17.69 3.81 0.68
CA ILE A 70 16.26 3.58 0.44
C ILE A 70 15.37 4.40 1.38
N ASP A 71 15.92 5.39 2.09
CA ASP A 71 15.21 6.12 3.15
C ASP A 71 14.56 5.18 4.17
N GLY A 72 15.28 4.14 4.58
CA GLY A 72 14.75 3.03 5.38
C GLY A 72 14.08 3.43 6.69
N ASN A 73 14.43 4.57 7.26
CA ASN A 73 13.81 5.12 8.47
C ASN A 73 12.41 5.72 8.23
N VAL A 74 11.99 5.87 6.96
CA VAL A 74 10.66 6.35 6.60
C VAL A 74 9.67 5.20 6.61
N ASN A 75 8.58 5.33 7.37
CA ASN A 75 7.49 4.35 7.32
C ASN A 75 6.60 4.62 6.10
N VAL A 76 6.89 3.93 5.00
CA VAL A 76 6.16 4.10 3.72
C VAL A 76 4.72 3.58 3.78
N ALA A 77 4.39 2.73 4.76
CA ALA A 77 3.02 2.24 4.95
C ALA A 77 2.03 3.35 5.36
N VAL A 78 2.53 4.44 5.96
CA VAL A 78 1.71 5.58 6.40
C VAL A 78 2.08 6.88 5.69
N ALA A 79 3.07 6.87 4.82
CA ALA A 79 3.46 8.04 4.06
C ALA A 79 2.41 8.36 2.98
N PRO A 80 2.04 9.64 2.78
CA PRO A 80 1.15 10.05 1.70
C PRO A 80 1.71 9.66 0.33
N ARG A 81 0.93 8.92 -0.45
CA ARG A 81 1.32 8.45 -1.79
C ARG A 81 0.13 8.43 -2.73
N GLN A 82 0.42 8.53 -4.02
CA GLN A 82 -0.59 8.29 -5.04
C GLN A 82 -0.95 6.79 -5.05
N PRO A 83 -2.23 6.44 -4.88
CA PRO A 83 -2.65 5.05 -4.80
C PRO A 83 -2.63 4.32 -6.16
N GLY A 84 -2.68 5.05 -7.26
CA GLY A 84 -2.82 4.46 -8.58
C GLY A 84 -4.00 3.49 -8.65
N SER A 85 -3.84 2.38 -9.43
CA SER A 85 -4.88 1.34 -9.58
C SER A 85 -5.26 0.63 -8.27
N ALA A 86 -4.48 0.77 -7.21
CA ALA A 86 -4.84 0.23 -5.89
C ALA A 86 -6.10 0.90 -5.31
N PHE A 87 -6.49 2.07 -5.83
CA PHE A 87 -7.72 2.76 -5.43
C PHE A 87 -8.99 2.18 -6.06
N LYS A 88 -8.89 1.45 -7.18
CA LYS A 88 -10.05 0.90 -7.91
C LYS A 88 -11.05 0.09 -7.05
N PRO A 89 -10.62 -0.77 -6.12
CA PRO A 89 -11.56 -1.49 -5.26
C PRO A 89 -12.50 -0.57 -4.48
N PHE A 90 -12.01 0.59 -4.01
CA PHE A 90 -12.83 1.57 -3.29
C PHE A 90 -13.86 2.23 -4.22
N SER A 91 -13.46 2.53 -5.46
CA SER A 91 -14.38 3.06 -6.48
C SER A 91 -15.51 2.07 -6.80
N TYR A 92 -15.18 0.78 -6.98
CA TYR A 92 -16.17 -0.26 -7.26
C TYR A 92 -17.11 -0.50 -6.06
N VAL A 93 -16.56 -0.57 -4.84
CA VAL A 93 -17.40 -0.72 -3.63
C VAL A 93 -18.38 0.46 -3.50
N THR A 94 -17.91 1.68 -3.77
CA THR A 94 -18.77 2.87 -3.75
C THR A 94 -19.86 2.79 -4.82
N ALA A 95 -19.52 2.38 -6.04
CA ALA A 95 -20.50 2.19 -7.11
C ALA A 95 -21.57 1.15 -6.72
N PHE A 96 -21.17 0.01 -6.19
CA PHE A 96 -22.12 -1.01 -5.71
C PHE A 96 -23.02 -0.49 -4.60
N HIS A 97 -22.49 0.29 -3.67
CA HIS A 97 -23.28 0.94 -2.64
C HIS A 97 -24.30 1.94 -3.19
N GLN A 98 -24.02 2.54 -4.35
CA GLN A 98 -24.91 3.44 -5.07
C GLN A 98 -25.93 2.70 -5.98
N GLY A 99 -25.92 1.36 -5.98
CA GLY A 99 -26.88 0.54 -6.73
C GLY A 99 -26.37 0.02 -8.08
N TYR A 100 -25.13 0.32 -8.46
CA TYR A 100 -24.51 -0.31 -9.62
C TYR A 100 -24.24 -1.78 -9.36
N THR A 101 -24.13 -2.56 -10.42
CA THR A 101 -23.85 -3.98 -10.40
C THR A 101 -22.62 -4.30 -11.26
N ALA A 102 -22.07 -5.48 -11.13
CA ALA A 102 -20.96 -5.93 -11.98
C ALA A 102 -21.35 -6.09 -13.47
N ALA A 103 -22.66 -6.06 -13.77
CA ALA A 103 -23.18 -6.16 -15.12
C ALA A 103 -23.45 -4.79 -15.77
N ASP A 104 -23.29 -3.70 -15.03
CA ASP A 104 -23.47 -2.36 -15.59
C ASP A 104 -22.35 -2.05 -16.58
N MET A 105 -22.74 -1.54 -17.73
CA MET A 105 -21.84 -1.20 -18.80
C MET A 105 -21.28 0.21 -18.61
N VAL A 106 -19.96 0.35 -18.62
CA VAL A 106 -19.27 1.64 -18.61
C VAL A 106 -18.69 1.86 -20.00
N MET A 107 -18.99 3.03 -20.60
CA MET A 107 -18.41 3.38 -21.89
C MET A 107 -16.95 3.79 -21.71
N ASP A 108 -16.07 3.11 -22.42
CA ASP A 108 -14.65 3.43 -22.52
C ASP A 108 -14.43 4.29 -23.77
N VAL A 109 -14.64 5.59 -23.62
CA VAL A 109 -14.50 6.59 -24.69
C VAL A 109 -13.56 7.69 -24.23
N HIS A 110 -12.84 8.29 -25.19
CA HIS A 110 -11.99 9.43 -24.92
C HIS A 110 -12.81 10.54 -24.22
N THR A 111 -12.45 10.85 -23.00
CA THR A 111 -13.17 11.84 -22.17
C THR A 111 -12.15 12.78 -21.53
N CYS A 112 -12.39 14.06 -21.66
CA CYS A 112 -11.60 15.08 -20.97
C CYS A 112 -12.37 15.65 -19.77
N PHE A 113 -11.66 15.90 -18.71
CA PHE A 113 -12.17 16.49 -17.47
C PHE A 113 -11.56 17.87 -17.27
N ASP A 114 -12.40 18.85 -16.90
CA ASP A 114 -11.91 20.18 -16.56
C ASP A 114 -11.08 20.11 -15.26
N ASP A 115 -9.86 20.62 -15.30
CA ASP A 115 -8.91 20.62 -14.18
C ASP A 115 -8.39 22.06 -13.92
N TYR A 116 -9.31 23.04 -13.95
CA TYR A 116 -8.93 24.44 -13.73
C TYR A 116 -8.21 24.62 -12.37
N PRO A 117 -7.05 25.33 -12.31
CA PRO A 117 -6.45 26.19 -13.35
C PRO A 117 -5.51 25.46 -14.34
N ASN A 118 -5.37 24.14 -14.24
CA ASN A 118 -4.53 23.35 -15.15
C ASN A 118 -5.24 23.13 -16.51
N PRO A 119 -4.51 22.66 -17.53
CA PRO A 119 -5.12 22.17 -18.77
C PRO A 119 -6.08 20.99 -18.50
N PRO A 120 -7.10 20.78 -19.33
CA PRO A 120 -8.00 19.64 -19.17
C PRO A 120 -7.24 18.32 -19.08
N TYR A 121 -7.61 17.48 -18.12
CA TYR A 121 -7.07 16.15 -17.96
C TYR A 121 -7.79 15.17 -18.90
N CYS A 122 -7.07 14.67 -19.91
CA CYS A 122 -7.58 13.75 -20.90
C CYS A 122 -6.79 12.42 -20.79
N PRO A 123 -7.22 11.47 -19.92
CA PRO A 123 -6.54 10.19 -19.82
C PRO A 123 -6.65 9.39 -21.12
N GLU A 124 -5.55 8.77 -21.51
CA GLU A 124 -5.48 7.77 -22.58
C GLU A 124 -5.48 6.37 -21.96
N ASN A 125 -6.06 5.39 -22.69
CA ASN A 125 -6.10 3.98 -22.28
C ASN A 125 -4.82 3.26 -22.66
#